data_819369a74e0e91d10bd8ca25f78a1e8c
#
_entry.id   819369a74e0e91d10bd8ca25f78a1e8c
#
_cell.length_a   1.000
_cell.length_b   1.000
_cell.length_c   1.000
_cell.angle_alpha   90.00
_cell.angle_beta   90.00
_cell.angle_gamma   90.00
#
_symmetry.space_group_name_H-M   'P 1'
#
loop_
_entity.id
_entity.type
_entity.pdbx_description
1 polymer ?
#
loop_
_entity_poly.entity_id
_entity_poly.type
_entity_poly.pdbx_seq_one_letter_code
_entity_poly.pdbx_strand_id
1 'polypeptide(L)'
;RLKPWQSVGTRAQPSLEAISALHPDLIVADSSRHAGIYAALRQIAPVLLLKSRNETWEENLQSAAIIGKVVGKDKEMQQRLALHRQKMAAFSRQLPAGASVLFGTSREQQFNLHSTQTYTGSVLTALGLKVPPPIGGAPMAAINF
;
A
#
# COMPACT_ATOMS: atom_id res chain seq x y z
N ARG A 1 -10.03 -7.75 19.96
CA ARG A 1 -9.40 -9.08 19.71
C ARG A 1 -9.62 -9.44 18.26
N LEU A 2 -8.55 -9.79 17.52
CA LEU A 2 -8.67 -10.35 16.19
C LEU A 2 -9.27 -11.76 16.30
N LYS A 3 -10.21 -12.07 15.39
CA LYS A 3 -10.74 -13.43 15.29
C LYS A 3 -9.64 -14.38 14.81
N PRO A 4 -9.69 -15.67 15.16
CA PRO A 4 -8.81 -16.68 14.60
C PRO A 4 -8.88 -16.65 13.07
N TRP A 5 -7.74 -16.78 12.41
CA TRP A 5 -7.63 -16.84 10.96
C TRP A 5 -6.91 -18.12 10.53
N GLN A 6 -7.21 -18.59 9.34
CA GLN A 6 -6.57 -19.77 8.76
C GLN A 6 -5.54 -19.34 7.74
N SER A 7 -4.38 -19.96 7.78
CA SER A 7 -3.34 -19.69 6.80
C SER A 7 -3.69 -20.34 5.45
N VAL A 8 -3.49 -19.59 4.39
CA VAL A 8 -3.61 -20.08 3.01
C VAL A 8 -2.26 -20.18 2.31
N GLY A 9 -1.18 -20.29 3.07
CA GLY A 9 0.17 -20.34 2.56
C GLY A 9 0.95 -19.04 2.79
N THR A 10 2.02 -18.83 2.03
CA THR A 10 2.80 -17.59 2.13
C THR A 10 2.19 -16.48 1.25
N ARG A 11 2.55 -15.23 1.55
CA ARG A 11 2.12 -14.09 0.72
C ARG A 11 2.60 -14.20 -0.74
N ALA A 12 3.76 -14.80 -0.98
CA ALA A 12 4.30 -14.95 -2.34
C ALA A 12 3.72 -16.17 -3.07
N GLN A 13 3.37 -17.21 -2.32
CA GLN A 13 2.88 -18.48 -2.85
C GLN A 13 1.67 -18.94 -2.04
N PRO A 14 0.48 -18.39 -2.29
CA PRO A 14 -0.73 -18.85 -1.66
C PRO A 14 -1.15 -20.22 -2.22
N SER A 15 -1.74 -21.06 -1.37
CA SER A 15 -2.29 -22.35 -1.76
C SER A 15 -3.71 -22.19 -2.29
N LEU A 16 -3.92 -22.47 -3.57
CA LEU A 16 -5.26 -22.44 -4.19
C LEU A 16 -6.22 -23.44 -3.56
N GLU A 17 -5.71 -24.61 -3.15
CA GLU A 17 -6.48 -25.64 -2.48
C GLU A 17 -6.97 -25.16 -1.11
N ALA A 18 -6.09 -24.56 -0.30
CA ALA A 18 -6.47 -24.01 0.99
C ALA A 18 -7.47 -22.86 0.85
N ILE A 19 -7.32 -21.99 -0.14
CA ILE A 19 -8.27 -20.91 -0.44
C ILE A 19 -9.63 -21.51 -0.82
N SER A 20 -9.65 -22.49 -1.72
CA SER A 20 -10.88 -23.15 -2.17
C SER A 20 -11.61 -23.84 -1.02
N ALA A 21 -10.88 -24.50 -0.12
CA ALA A 21 -11.45 -25.17 1.05
C ALA A 21 -12.14 -24.22 2.04
N LEU A 22 -11.79 -22.93 2.02
CA LEU A 22 -12.43 -21.91 2.86
C LEU A 22 -13.76 -21.42 2.30
N HIS A 23 -14.12 -21.76 1.06
CA HIS A 23 -15.33 -21.29 0.38
C HIS A 23 -15.53 -19.76 0.52
N PRO A 24 -14.56 -18.92 0.11
CA PRO A 24 -14.67 -17.48 0.30
C PRO A 24 -15.75 -16.87 -0.62
N ASP A 25 -16.42 -15.83 -0.13
CA ASP A 25 -17.34 -15.03 -0.93
C ASP A 25 -16.60 -13.97 -1.75
N LEU A 26 -15.39 -13.59 -1.32
CA LEU A 26 -14.52 -12.63 -1.98
C LEU A 26 -13.06 -12.95 -1.67
N ILE A 27 -12.22 -12.77 -2.68
CA ILE A 27 -10.76 -12.85 -2.54
C ILE A 27 -10.18 -11.45 -2.78
N VAL A 28 -9.44 -10.92 -1.81
CA VAL A 28 -8.66 -9.70 -1.99
C VAL A 28 -7.20 -10.10 -2.18
N ALA A 29 -6.63 -9.72 -3.31
CA ALA A 29 -5.29 -10.12 -3.70
C ALA A 29 -4.44 -8.91 -4.13
N ASP A 30 -3.13 -9.10 -4.12
CA ASP A 30 -2.14 -8.09 -4.50
C ASP A 30 -1.88 -8.13 -6.01
N SER A 31 -2.10 -7.02 -6.70
CA SER A 31 -1.91 -6.94 -8.15
C SER A 31 -0.47 -7.21 -8.59
N SER A 32 0.54 -6.89 -7.76
CA SER A 32 1.95 -7.09 -8.11
C SER A 32 2.45 -8.53 -7.90
N ARG A 33 1.77 -9.32 -7.05
CA ARG A 33 2.20 -10.69 -6.71
C ARG A 33 1.29 -11.76 -7.27
N HIS A 34 -0.01 -11.48 -7.33
CA HIS A 34 -1.03 -12.49 -7.61
C HIS A 34 -1.68 -12.34 -8.99
N ALA A 35 -1.22 -11.39 -9.81
CA ALA A 35 -1.73 -11.23 -11.17
C ALA A 35 -1.59 -12.52 -12.01
N GLY A 36 -0.49 -13.27 -11.83
CA GLY A 36 -0.24 -14.51 -12.54
C GLY A 36 -1.18 -15.66 -12.20
N ILE A 37 -1.81 -15.62 -11.01
CA ILE A 37 -2.79 -16.63 -10.58
C ILE A 37 -4.22 -16.10 -10.54
N TYR A 38 -4.44 -14.89 -11.07
CA TYR A 38 -5.75 -14.23 -11.06
C TYR A 38 -6.85 -15.10 -11.68
N ALA A 39 -6.58 -15.71 -12.83
CA ALA A 39 -7.54 -16.57 -13.51
C ALA A 39 -7.94 -17.77 -12.64
N ALA A 40 -6.99 -18.39 -11.94
CA ALA A 40 -7.26 -19.50 -11.04
C ALA A 40 -8.04 -19.06 -9.79
N LEU A 41 -7.72 -17.91 -9.22
CA LEU A 41 -8.46 -17.34 -8.09
C LEU A 41 -9.91 -17.04 -8.46
N ARG A 42 -10.17 -16.51 -9.65
CA ARG A 42 -11.53 -16.25 -10.16
C ARG A 42 -12.39 -17.49 -10.31
N GLN A 43 -11.81 -18.65 -10.43
CA GLN A 43 -12.54 -19.94 -10.45
C GLN A 43 -13.11 -20.30 -9.07
N ILE A 44 -12.52 -19.75 -8.01
CA ILE A 44 -12.92 -20.01 -6.62
C ILE A 44 -13.98 -19.01 -6.17
N ALA A 45 -13.75 -17.72 -6.37
CA ALA A 45 -14.63 -16.64 -5.94
C ALA A 45 -14.32 -15.33 -6.71
N PRO A 46 -15.18 -14.31 -6.62
CA PRO A 46 -14.86 -12.97 -7.11
C PRO A 46 -13.54 -12.46 -6.52
N VAL A 47 -12.70 -11.83 -7.35
CA VAL A 47 -11.37 -11.36 -6.96
C VAL A 47 -11.27 -9.85 -7.11
N LEU A 48 -10.81 -9.18 -6.06
CA LEU A 48 -10.42 -7.79 -6.05
C LEU A 48 -8.90 -7.71 -6.01
N LEU A 49 -8.29 -7.21 -7.09
CA LEU A 49 -6.85 -6.93 -7.12
C LEU A 49 -6.58 -5.50 -6.68
N LEU A 50 -5.81 -5.34 -5.63
CA LEU A 50 -5.36 -4.05 -5.13
C LEU A 50 -3.84 -3.96 -5.19
N LYS A 51 -3.33 -2.75 -5.45
CA LYS A 51 -1.91 -2.46 -5.41
C LYS A 51 -1.45 -2.39 -3.95
N SER A 52 -0.45 -3.17 -3.57
CA SER A 52 0.12 -3.17 -2.21
C SER A 52 1.63 -2.93 -2.20
N ARG A 53 2.25 -2.86 -3.36
CA ARG A 53 3.68 -2.60 -3.52
C ARG A 53 3.92 -1.44 -4.46
N ASN A 54 4.91 -0.61 -4.13
CA ASN A 54 5.22 0.62 -4.87
C ASN A 54 4.01 1.56 -5.00
N GLU A 55 3.12 1.52 -4.01
CA GLU A 55 1.99 2.44 -3.92
C GLU A 55 2.38 3.71 -3.18
N THR A 56 1.76 4.81 -3.54
CA THR A 56 1.85 6.05 -2.79
C THR A 56 0.89 6.03 -1.60
N TRP A 57 1.07 6.98 -0.67
CA TRP A 57 0.15 7.17 0.45
C TRP A 57 -1.30 7.36 -0.03
N GLU A 58 -1.53 8.18 -1.06
CA GLU A 58 -2.87 8.41 -1.61
C GLU A 58 -3.47 7.15 -2.23
N GLU A 59 -2.69 6.38 -3.00
CA GLU A 59 -3.14 5.10 -3.56
C GLU A 59 -3.50 4.09 -2.46
N ASN A 60 -2.76 4.10 -1.35
CA ASN A 60 -3.08 3.26 -0.19
C ASN A 60 -4.42 3.65 0.44
N LEU A 61 -4.70 4.94 0.58
CA LEU A 61 -5.99 5.42 1.08
C LEU A 61 -7.14 5.06 0.13
N GLN A 62 -6.91 5.11 -1.19
CA GLN A 62 -7.89 4.67 -2.18
C GLN A 62 -8.19 3.18 -2.05
N SER A 63 -7.18 2.34 -1.87
CA SER A 63 -7.37 0.91 -1.63
C SER A 63 -8.18 0.65 -0.37
N ALA A 64 -7.92 1.37 0.71
CA ALA A 64 -8.69 1.28 1.94
C ALA A 64 -10.18 1.67 1.72
N ALA A 65 -10.43 2.73 0.95
CA ALA A 65 -11.79 3.15 0.60
C ALA A 65 -12.54 2.07 -0.19
N ILE A 66 -11.87 1.42 -1.15
CA ILE A 66 -12.44 0.32 -1.94
C ILE A 66 -12.79 -0.87 -1.03
N ILE A 67 -11.89 -1.25 -0.13
CA ILE A 67 -12.13 -2.34 0.84
C ILE A 67 -13.34 -1.99 1.71
N GLY A 68 -13.44 -0.77 2.20
CA GLY A 68 -14.58 -0.32 3.00
C GLY A 68 -15.92 -0.51 2.30
N LYS A 69 -15.99 -0.17 1.00
CA LYS A 69 -17.20 -0.39 0.17
C LYS A 69 -17.52 -1.87 0.03
N VAL A 70 -16.53 -2.67 -0.33
CA VAL A 70 -16.71 -4.10 -0.63
C VAL A 70 -17.19 -4.89 0.59
N VAL A 71 -16.76 -4.53 1.79
CA VAL A 71 -17.19 -5.19 3.04
C VAL A 71 -18.40 -4.54 3.70
N GLY A 72 -19.05 -3.59 3.03
CA GLY A 72 -20.25 -2.91 3.54
C GLY A 72 -19.98 -1.94 4.71
N LYS A 73 -18.77 -1.42 4.79
CA LYS A 73 -18.30 -0.49 5.84
C LYS A 73 -17.83 0.86 5.26
N ASP A 74 -18.47 1.29 4.18
CA ASP A 74 -18.07 2.53 3.50
C ASP A 74 -18.12 3.76 4.43
N LYS A 75 -19.20 3.93 5.17
CA LYS A 75 -19.38 5.06 6.06
C LYS A 75 -18.29 5.12 7.13
N GLU A 76 -18.05 4.02 7.82
CA GLU A 76 -17.03 3.91 8.85
C GLU A 76 -15.62 4.12 8.29
N MET A 77 -15.36 3.60 7.10
CA MET A 77 -14.08 3.79 6.41
C MET A 77 -13.88 5.25 6.02
N GLN A 78 -14.88 5.92 5.44
CA GLN A 78 -14.80 7.34 5.09
C GLN A 78 -14.53 8.22 6.30
N GLN A 79 -15.19 7.95 7.43
CA GLN A 79 -14.92 8.65 8.69
C GLN A 79 -13.49 8.43 9.17
N ARG A 80 -12.99 7.21 9.08
CA ARG A 80 -11.61 6.89 9.46
C ARG A 80 -10.57 7.56 8.56
N LEU A 81 -10.80 7.58 7.25
CA LEU A 81 -9.94 8.25 6.29
C LEU A 81 -9.96 9.78 6.49
N ALA A 82 -11.10 10.38 6.75
CA ALA A 82 -11.21 11.80 7.06
C ALA A 82 -10.41 12.17 8.32
N LEU A 83 -10.51 11.37 9.38
CA LEU A 83 -9.73 11.56 10.61
C LEU A 83 -8.22 11.44 10.33
N HIS A 84 -7.81 10.48 9.52
CA HIS A 84 -6.41 10.31 9.13
C HIS A 84 -5.89 11.55 8.38
N ARG A 85 -6.63 12.03 7.38
CA ARG A 85 -6.26 13.24 6.63
C ARG A 85 -6.21 14.48 7.54
N GLN A 86 -7.12 14.60 8.48
CA GLN A 86 -7.13 15.69 9.46
C GLN A 86 -5.87 15.66 10.34
N LYS A 87 -5.47 14.49 10.82
CA LYS A 87 -4.23 14.31 11.57
C LYS A 87 -2.99 14.66 10.74
N MET A 88 -2.96 14.22 9.49
CA MET A 88 -1.88 14.57 8.56
C MET A 88 -1.78 16.08 8.35
N ALA A 89 -2.90 16.77 8.14
CA ALA A 89 -2.93 18.22 8.00
C ALA A 89 -2.48 18.95 9.28
N ALA A 90 -2.84 18.44 10.45
CA ALA A 90 -2.40 19.00 11.73
C ALA A 90 -0.89 18.85 11.92
N PHE A 91 -0.34 17.69 11.55
CA PHE A 91 1.12 17.46 11.58
C PHE A 91 1.86 18.37 10.59
N SER A 92 1.33 18.52 9.38
CA SER A 92 1.92 19.38 8.35
C SER A 92 2.13 20.81 8.84
N ARG A 93 1.20 21.34 9.62
CA ARG A 93 1.30 22.70 10.19
C ARG A 93 2.41 22.86 11.23
N GLN A 94 2.94 21.77 11.77
CA GLN A 94 4.02 21.77 12.76
C GLN A 94 5.40 21.65 12.11
N LEU A 95 5.46 21.34 10.81
CA LEU A 95 6.71 21.15 10.08
C LEU A 95 7.13 22.42 9.35
N PRO A 96 8.44 22.64 9.15
CA PRO A 96 8.93 23.77 8.34
C PRO A 96 8.43 23.64 6.90
N ALA A 97 7.58 24.57 6.47
CA ALA A 97 7.01 24.56 5.13
C ALA A 97 8.12 24.61 4.06
N GLY A 98 8.05 23.69 3.12
CA GLY A 98 8.97 23.63 1.98
C GLY A 98 10.40 23.20 2.32
N ALA A 99 10.66 22.69 3.53
CA ALA A 99 11.97 22.12 3.87
C ALA A 99 12.26 20.91 2.97
N SER A 100 13.51 20.84 2.49
CA SER A 100 13.97 19.71 1.69
C SER A 100 14.37 18.54 2.59
N VAL A 101 13.92 17.35 2.25
CA VAL A 101 14.21 16.12 2.98
C VAL A 101 14.63 15.01 2.04
N LEU A 102 15.56 14.20 2.50
CA LEU A 102 15.96 12.96 1.85
C LEU A 102 15.55 11.80 2.75
N PHE A 103 14.86 10.83 2.18
CA PHE A 103 14.57 9.58 2.84
C PHE A 103 15.18 8.44 2.04
N GLY A 104 15.87 7.54 2.72
CA GLY A 104 16.43 6.36 2.09
C GLY A 104 16.49 5.18 3.03
N THR A 105 16.61 4.02 2.43
CA THR A 105 16.80 2.76 3.14
C THR A 105 18.16 2.17 2.80
N SER A 106 18.93 1.79 3.81
CA SER A 106 20.21 1.11 3.63
C SER A 106 19.99 -0.40 3.67
N ARG A 107 20.51 -1.08 2.67
CA ARG A 107 20.49 -2.54 2.58
C ARG A 107 21.67 -3.02 1.73
N GLU A 108 22.41 -4.02 2.22
CA GLU A 108 23.45 -4.72 1.45
C GLU A 108 24.43 -3.76 0.75
N GLN A 109 25.02 -2.84 1.46
CA GLN A 109 25.97 -1.83 0.94
C GLN A 109 25.36 -0.86 -0.11
N GLN A 110 24.05 -0.82 -0.22
CA GLN A 110 23.34 0.14 -1.06
C GLN A 110 22.49 1.06 -0.20
N PHE A 111 22.39 2.31 -0.62
CA PHE A 111 21.44 3.27 -0.10
C PHE A 111 20.39 3.54 -1.17
N ASN A 112 19.15 3.21 -0.87
CA ASN A 112 18.03 3.41 -1.80
C ASN A 112 17.32 4.72 -1.45
N LEU A 113 17.52 5.74 -2.28
CA LEU A 113 16.88 7.03 -2.14
C LEU A 113 15.44 6.96 -2.65
N HIS A 114 14.50 7.35 -1.81
CA HIS A 114 13.07 7.34 -2.13
C HIS A 114 12.63 8.66 -2.75
N SER A 115 11.93 8.59 -3.86
CA SER A 115 11.31 9.73 -4.52
C SER A 115 9.86 9.96 -4.04
N THR A 116 9.21 10.96 -4.61
CA THR A 116 7.77 11.24 -4.41
C THR A 116 6.84 10.10 -4.83
N GLN A 117 7.32 9.15 -5.61
CA GLN A 117 6.52 8.00 -6.09
C GLN A 117 6.57 6.79 -5.15
N THR A 118 7.29 6.86 -4.04
CA THR A 118 7.25 5.84 -2.99
C THR A 118 6.19 6.18 -1.94
N TYR A 119 5.83 5.20 -1.10
CA TYR A 119 4.93 5.44 0.02
C TYR A 119 5.49 6.54 0.94
N THR A 120 6.71 6.37 1.43
CA THR A 120 7.33 7.32 2.36
C THR A 120 7.55 8.68 1.72
N GLY A 121 8.08 8.73 0.48
CA GLY A 121 8.27 9.99 -0.22
C GLY A 121 6.96 10.75 -0.45
N SER A 122 5.88 10.05 -0.78
CA SER A 122 4.56 10.66 -0.94
C SER A 122 3.95 11.15 0.37
N VAL A 123 4.18 10.45 1.49
CA VAL A 123 3.80 10.92 2.83
C VAL A 123 4.51 12.22 3.18
N LEU A 124 5.82 12.29 2.95
CA LEU A 124 6.60 13.50 3.21
C LEU A 124 6.14 14.68 2.35
N THR A 125 5.81 14.43 1.09
CA THR A 125 5.23 15.43 0.18
C THR A 125 3.85 15.90 0.67
N ALA A 126 2.99 14.97 1.11
CA ALA A 126 1.68 15.30 1.68
C ALA A 126 1.79 16.14 2.97
N LEU A 127 2.90 16.02 3.69
CA LEU A 127 3.21 16.85 4.87
C LEU A 127 3.79 18.23 4.51
N GLY A 128 3.93 18.56 3.22
CA GLY A 128 4.44 19.86 2.77
C GLY A 128 5.95 19.95 2.64
N LEU A 129 6.66 18.82 2.73
CA LEU A 129 8.11 18.76 2.57
C LEU A 129 8.51 18.55 1.10
N LYS A 130 9.69 19.02 0.72
CA LYS A 130 10.25 18.82 -0.62
C LYS A 130 11.06 17.52 -0.65
N VAL A 131 10.66 16.60 -1.50
CA VAL A 131 11.31 15.31 -1.72
C VAL A 131 11.90 15.32 -3.14
N PRO A 132 13.10 14.73 -3.37
CA PRO A 132 13.68 14.69 -4.71
C PRO A 132 12.76 13.96 -5.69
N PRO A 133 12.77 14.38 -6.97
CA PRO A 133 11.99 13.72 -8.03
C PRO A 133 12.54 12.31 -8.29
N PRO A 134 11.76 11.44 -8.96
CA PRO A 134 12.24 10.13 -9.40
C PRO A 134 13.44 10.28 -10.35
N ILE A 135 14.45 9.45 -10.18
CA ILE A 135 15.63 9.39 -11.05
C ILE A 135 15.44 8.25 -12.05
N GLY A 136 15.58 8.55 -13.36
CA GLY A 136 15.41 7.53 -14.41
C GLY A 136 14.01 6.92 -14.48
N GLY A 137 12.99 7.61 -13.94
CA GLY A 137 11.61 7.11 -13.88
C GLY A 137 11.36 6.07 -12.80
N ALA A 138 12.39 5.64 -12.05
CA ALA A 138 12.24 4.67 -10.98
C ALA A 138 11.79 5.34 -9.67
N PRO A 139 10.87 4.72 -8.89
CA PRO A 139 10.45 5.25 -7.58
C PRO A 139 11.61 5.39 -6.58
N MET A 140 12.60 4.51 -6.66
CA MET A 140 13.81 4.52 -5.84
C MET A 140 15.05 4.49 -6.70
N ALA A 141 16.08 5.25 -6.31
CA ALA A 141 17.41 5.22 -6.91
C ALA A 141 18.39 4.56 -5.96
N ALA A 142 19.13 3.56 -6.42
CA ALA A 142 20.21 2.94 -5.67
C ALA A 142 21.49 3.77 -5.81
N ILE A 143 22.10 4.11 -4.69
CA ILE A 143 23.42 4.75 -4.61
C ILE A 143 24.37 3.74 -4.00
N ASN A 144 25.41 3.40 -4.73
CA ASN A 144 26.48 2.54 -4.23
C ASN A 144 27.56 3.39 -3.55
N PHE A 145 28.05 2.91 -2.43
CA PHE A 145 29.17 3.53 -1.72
C PHE A 145 30.49 2.91 -2.14
#